data_8aafa78cf785cc4ceaf183ba974f0ef1
#
_entry.id   8aafa78cf785cc4ceaf183ba974f0ef1
#
_cell.length_a   1.000
_cell.length_b   1.000
_cell.length_c   1.000
_cell.angle_alpha   90.00
_cell.angle_beta   90.00
_cell.angle_gamma   90.00
#
_symmetry.space_group_name_H-M   'P 1'
#
loop_
_entity.id
_entity.type
_entity.pdbx_description
1 polymer ?
#
loop_
_entity_poly.entity_id
_entity_poly.type
_entity_poly.pdbx_seq_one_letter_code
_entity_poly.pdbx_strand_id
1 'polypeptide(L)'
;MSFSVIAYEVKPAPKENFPSGDNVIQGWELAKILDRYGSGEPTVWDVKEVYEKFCESLENERDALLEDLKEDGVTLDDLYRIRDFLKVCAEHDYILGTWW
;
A
#
# COMPACT_ATOMS: atom_id res chain seq x y z
N MET A 1 11.64 14.93 -4.71
CA MET A 1 10.19 14.99 -4.49
C MET A 1 9.74 13.80 -3.64
N SER A 2 8.84 14.06 -2.74
CA SER A 2 8.25 12.98 -1.95
C SER A 2 6.96 12.50 -2.62
N PHE A 3 6.72 11.22 -2.52
CA PHE A 3 5.48 10.61 -2.97
C PHE A 3 4.78 10.02 -1.74
N SER A 4 3.51 10.30 -1.58
CA SER A 4 2.74 9.83 -0.44
C SER A 4 1.44 9.18 -0.88
N VAL A 5 1.05 8.13 -0.21
CA VAL A 5 -0.26 7.50 -0.38
C VAL A 5 -1.03 7.69 0.92
N ILE A 6 -2.22 8.27 0.83
CA ILE A 6 -3.03 8.65 1.97
C ILE A 6 -4.32 7.84 1.96
N ALA A 7 -4.70 7.31 3.11
CA ALA A 7 -5.98 6.64 3.27
C ALA A 7 -7.07 7.65 3.58
N TYR A 8 -8.20 7.52 2.88
CA TYR A 8 -9.36 8.41 3.03
C TYR A 8 -10.63 7.63 3.33
N GLU A 9 -11.51 8.29 4.04
CA GLU A 9 -12.92 7.92 4.19
C GLU A 9 -13.75 9.02 3.51
N VAL A 10 -14.61 9.71 4.21
CA VAL A 10 -15.25 10.96 3.73
C VAL A 10 -14.26 12.13 3.89
N LYS A 11 -13.37 11.97 4.84
CA LYS A 11 -12.26 12.86 5.18
C LYS A 11 -11.04 11.98 5.49
N PRO A 12 -9.83 12.53 5.68
CA PRO A 12 -8.66 11.73 6.00
C PRO A 12 -8.93 10.74 7.13
N ALA A 13 -8.56 9.46 6.92
CA ALA A 13 -8.79 8.39 7.87
C ALA A 13 -8.06 8.65 9.20
N PRO A 14 -8.63 8.25 10.35
CA PRO A 14 -7.98 8.45 11.65
C PRO A 14 -6.64 7.72 11.75
N LYS A 15 -5.64 8.41 12.24
CA LYS A 15 -4.29 7.84 12.39
C LYS A 15 -4.25 6.67 13.36
N GLU A 16 -5.05 6.71 14.42
CA GLU A 16 -5.09 5.67 15.44
C GLU A 16 -5.57 4.32 14.93
N ASN A 17 -6.17 4.26 13.76
CA ASN A 17 -6.61 3.01 13.17
C ASN A 17 -5.47 2.22 12.49
N PHE A 18 -4.28 2.80 12.39
CA PHE A 18 -3.17 2.17 11.67
C PHE A 18 -2.10 1.66 12.63
N PRO A 19 -1.42 0.56 12.29
CA PRO A 19 -0.42 -0.04 13.18
C PRO A 19 0.69 0.90 13.63
N SER A 20 1.07 1.85 12.78
CA SER A 20 2.09 2.84 13.08
C SER A 20 1.53 4.15 13.63
N GLY A 21 0.21 4.23 13.81
CA GLY A 21 -0.45 5.47 14.21
C GLY A 21 -0.54 6.51 13.10
N ASP A 22 -0.26 6.13 11.86
CA ASP A 22 -0.21 7.03 10.73
C ASP A 22 -1.06 6.51 9.56
N ASN A 23 -1.86 7.39 8.96
CA ASN A 23 -2.69 7.07 7.81
C ASN A 23 -2.02 7.42 6.47
N VAL A 24 -0.73 7.69 6.49
CA VAL A 24 0.04 8.07 5.31
C VAL A 24 1.26 7.17 5.22
N ILE A 25 1.50 6.61 4.04
CA ILE A 25 2.76 5.94 3.71
C ILE A 25 3.49 6.81 2.70
N GLN A 26 4.73 7.15 3.00
CA GLN A 26 5.59 7.92 2.11
C GLN A 26 6.57 7.00 1.39
N GLY A 27 6.92 7.37 0.17
CA GLY A 27 7.87 6.65 -0.63
C GLY A 27 7.26 6.01 -1.86
N TRP A 28 8.11 5.50 -2.74
CA TRP A 28 7.70 4.92 -4.01
C TRP A 28 7.29 3.45 -3.90
N GLU A 29 7.55 2.82 -2.77
CA GLU A 29 7.33 1.39 -2.55
C GLU A 29 5.86 1.02 -2.75
N LEU A 30 4.96 1.75 -2.10
CA LEU A 30 3.54 1.48 -2.22
C LEU A 30 3.03 1.82 -3.62
N ALA A 31 3.56 2.88 -4.22
CA ALA A 31 3.19 3.25 -5.59
C ALA A 31 3.50 2.11 -6.57
N LYS A 32 4.66 1.49 -6.45
CA LYS A 32 5.05 0.35 -7.28
C LYS A 32 4.10 -0.83 -7.09
N ILE A 33 3.71 -1.09 -5.85
CA ILE A 33 2.78 -2.16 -5.53
C ILE A 33 1.39 -1.88 -6.09
N LEU A 34 0.93 -0.64 -5.96
CA LEU A 34 -0.37 -0.25 -6.50
C LEU A 34 -0.40 -0.36 -8.02
N ASP A 35 0.66 0.03 -8.70
CA ASP A 35 0.77 -0.12 -10.15
C ASP A 35 0.73 -1.58 -10.58
N ARG A 36 1.34 -2.46 -9.77
CA ARG A 36 1.44 -3.88 -10.09
C ARG A 36 0.11 -4.60 -9.92
N TYR A 37 -0.67 -4.27 -8.89
CA TYR A 37 -1.86 -5.02 -8.51
C TYR A 37 -3.17 -4.26 -8.69
N GLY A 38 -3.10 -2.94 -8.79
CA GLY A 38 -4.28 -2.12 -8.95
C GLY A 38 -4.74 -2.03 -10.40
N SER A 39 -6.03 -1.87 -10.60
CA SER A 39 -6.62 -1.72 -11.93
C SER A 39 -7.43 -0.42 -12.06
N GLY A 40 -7.39 0.43 -11.05
CA GLY A 40 -8.18 1.65 -11.01
C GLY A 40 -7.48 2.87 -11.58
N GLU A 41 -8.02 4.02 -11.26
CA GLU A 41 -7.46 5.30 -11.66
C GLU A 41 -6.04 5.49 -11.12
N PRO A 42 -5.21 6.33 -11.78
CA PRO A 42 -3.85 6.56 -11.31
C PRO A 42 -3.73 7.08 -9.87
N THR A 43 -4.77 7.72 -9.38
CA THR A 43 -4.78 8.31 -8.02
C THR A 43 -5.72 7.62 -7.04
N VAL A 44 -6.53 6.67 -7.52
CA VAL A 44 -7.49 5.94 -6.68
C VAL A 44 -7.47 4.47 -7.06
N TRP A 45 -7.30 3.59 -6.09
CA TRP A 45 -7.21 2.15 -6.30
C TRP A 45 -8.24 1.41 -5.44
N ASP A 46 -8.69 0.25 -5.92
CA ASP A 46 -9.50 -0.65 -5.13
C ASP A 46 -8.60 -1.36 -4.10
N VAL A 47 -8.67 -0.92 -2.87
CA VAL A 47 -7.80 -1.38 -1.80
C VAL A 47 -7.97 -2.86 -1.52
N LYS A 48 -9.21 -3.35 -1.53
CA LYS A 48 -9.47 -4.78 -1.22
C LYS A 48 -8.82 -5.68 -2.25
N GLU A 49 -8.97 -5.35 -3.53
CA GLU A 49 -8.35 -6.11 -4.60
C GLU A 49 -6.83 -6.09 -4.51
N VAL A 50 -6.26 -4.90 -4.30
CA VAL A 50 -4.81 -4.75 -4.16
C VAL A 50 -4.30 -5.54 -2.96
N TYR A 51 -4.97 -5.44 -1.82
CA TYR A 51 -4.59 -6.14 -0.61
C TYR A 51 -4.58 -7.66 -0.82
N GLU A 52 -5.65 -8.21 -1.40
CA GLU A 52 -5.76 -9.65 -1.62
C GLU A 52 -4.65 -10.15 -2.56
N LYS A 53 -4.43 -9.46 -3.65
CA LYS A 53 -3.38 -9.83 -4.61
C LYS A 53 -1.98 -9.70 -4.01
N PHE A 54 -1.77 -8.65 -3.23
CA PHE A 54 -0.48 -8.44 -2.58
C PHE A 54 -0.20 -9.53 -1.54
N CYS A 55 -1.18 -9.89 -0.72
CA CYS A 55 -1.02 -10.96 0.27
C CYS A 55 -0.73 -12.30 -0.40
N GLU A 56 -1.42 -12.61 -1.50
CA GLU A 56 -1.16 -13.82 -2.27
C GLU A 56 0.28 -13.86 -2.78
N SER A 57 0.75 -12.76 -3.34
CA SER A 57 2.13 -12.68 -3.83
C SER A 57 3.15 -12.79 -2.70
N LEU A 58 2.87 -12.22 -1.54
CA LEU A 58 3.75 -12.35 -0.38
C LEU A 58 3.86 -13.79 0.11
N GLU A 59 2.77 -14.55 0.02
CA GLU A 59 2.80 -15.96 0.44
C GLU A 59 3.49 -16.85 -0.58
N ASN A 60 3.24 -16.64 -1.87
CA ASN A 60 3.63 -17.55 -2.93
C ASN A 60 4.86 -17.10 -3.71
N GLU A 61 5.12 -15.81 -3.78
CA GLU A 61 6.16 -15.21 -4.63
C GLU A 61 6.99 -14.16 -3.91
N ARG A 62 7.14 -14.29 -2.60
CA ARG A 62 7.84 -13.27 -1.80
C ARG A 62 9.24 -12.97 -2.31
N ASP A 63 10.02 -14.00 -2.61
CA ASP A 63 11.40 -13.80 -3.07
C ASP A 63 11.46 -13.13 -4.44
N ALA A 64 10.55 -13.50 -5.34
CA ALA A 64 10.45 -12.87 -6.64
C ALA A 64 10.03 -11.39 -6.52
N LEU A 65 9.09 -11.11 -5.64
CA LEU A 65 8.63 -9.75 -5.38
C LEU A 65 9.76 -8.88 -4.81
N LEU A 66 10.50 -9.40 -3.86
CA LEU A 66 11.67 -8.71 -3.30
C LEU A 66 12.73 -8.43 -4.36
N GLU A 67 12.99 -9.41 -5.23
CA GLU A 67 13.96 -9.25 -6.30
C GLU A 67 13.54 -8.16 -7.29
N ASP A 68 12.27 -8.14 -7.66
CA ASP A 68 11.71 -7.12 -8.57
C ASP A 68 11.81 -5.70 -7.98
N LEU A 69 11.64 -5.56 -6.67
CA LEU A 69 11.62 -4.26 -6.01
C LEU A 69 12.96 -3.87 -5.38
N LYS A 70 13.95 -4.74 -5.48
CA LYS A 70 15.27 -4.53 -4.87
C LYS A 70 15.95 -3.26 -5.37
N GLU A 71 15.82 -2.96 -6.64
CA GLU A 71 16.42 -1.77 -7.24
C GLU A 71 15.84 -0.48 -6.67
N ASP A 72 14.60 -0.55 -6.19
CA ASP A 72 13.91 0.59 -5.57
C ASP A 72 14.20 0.70 -4.07
N GLY A 73 15.04 -0.18 -3.53
CA GLY A 73 15.41 -0.15 -2.13
C GLY A 73 14.37 -0.72 -1.19
N VAL A 74 13.40 -1.48 -1.71
CA VAL A 74 12.32 -2.06 -0.90
C VAL A 74 12.85 -3.27 -0.13
N THR A 75 12.61 -3.29 1.18
CA THR A 75 12.98 -4.38 2.07
C THR A 75 11.76 -5.22 2.44
N LEU A 76 11.99 -6.37 3.06
CA LEU A 76 10.91 -7.21 3.57
C LEU A 76 10.08 -6.49 4.64
N ASP A 77 10.73 -5.71 5.49
CA ASP A 77 10.04 -4.90 6.50
C ASP A 77 9.11 -3.88 5.85
N ASP A 78 9.54 -3.27 4.75
CA ASP A 78 8.70 -2.35 3.98
C ASP A 78 7.46 -3.06 3.44
N LEU A 79 7.62 -4.27 2.94
CA LEU A 79 6.49 -5.05 2.43
C LEU A 79 5.48 -5.37 3.52
N TYR A 80 5.95 -5.75 4.70
CA TYR A 80 5.06 -6.03 5.84
C TYR A 80 4.35 -4.77 6.33
N ARG A 81 5.04 -3.65 6.36
CA ARG A 81 4.45 -2.36 6.73
C ARG A 81 3.33 -1.97 5.76
N ILE A 82 3.58 -2.15 4.47
CA ILE A 82 2.59 -1.87 3.44
C ILE A 82 1.40 -2.82 3.56
N ARG A 83 1.65 -4.09 3.80
CA ARG A 83 0.60 -5.08 4.02
C ARG A 83 -0.32 -4.65 5.17
N ASP A 84 0.25 -4.25 6.29
CA ASP A 84 -0.53 -3.86 7.46
C ASP A 84 -1.35 -2.60 7.19
N PHE A 85 -0.78 -1.65 6.48
CA PHE A 85 -1.49 -0.45 6.05
C PHE A 85 -2.68 -0.81 5.14
N LEU A 86 -2.46 -1.62 4.13
CA LEU A 86 -3.52 -2.05 3.21
C LEU A 86 -4.60 -2.86 3.93
N LYS A 87 -4.21 -3.67 4.91
CA LYS A 87 -5.15 -4.46 5.71
C LYS A 87 -6.13 -3.55 6.45
N VAL A 88 -5.63 -2.53 7.13
CA VAL A 88 -6.49 -1.56 7.84
C VAL A 88 -7.41 -0.86 6.85
N CYS A 89 -6.88 -0.42 5.73
CA CYS A 89 -7.69 0.25 4.70
C CYS A 89 -8.82 -0.66 4.20
N ALA A 90 -8.51 -1.94 3.95
CA ALA A 90 -9.50 -2.89 3.46
C ALA A 90 -10.57 -3.19 4.51
N GLU A 91 -10.18 -3.30 5.78
CA GLU A 91 -11.11 -3.58 6.87
C GLU A 91 -12.10 -2.43 7.12
N HIS A 92 -11.68 -1.21 6.87
CA HIS A 92 -12.49 -0.01 7.12
C HIS A 92 -13.09 0.59 5.86
N ASP A 93 -12.91 -0.06 4.71
CA ASP A 93 -13.37 0.43 3.41
C ASP A 93 -12.81 1.82 3.05
N TYR A 94 -11.59 2.10 3.48
CA TYR A 94 -10.91 3.33 3.11
C TYR A 94 -10.46 3.27 1.66
N ILE A 95 -10.45 4.41 0.99
CA ILE A 95 -9.86 4.54 -0.34
C ILE A 95 -8.47 5.15 -0.22
N LEU A 96 -7.67 4.98 -1.26
CA LEU A 96 -6.32 5.53 -1.29
C LEU A 96 -6.24 6.66 -2.30
N GLY A 97 -5.63 7.75 -1.87
CA GLY A 97 -5.27 8.84 -2.76
C GLY A 97 -3.76 8.99 -2.78
N THR A 98 -3.22 9.51 -3.86
CA THR A 98 -1.80 9.76 -3.98
C THR A 98 -1.50 11.25 -3.95
N TRP A 99 -0.32 11.57 -3.45
CA TRP A 99 0.14 12.96 -3.36
C TRP A 99 1.64 12.98 -3.65
N TRP A 100 2.02 13.81 -4.57
CA TRP A 100 3.43 14.08 -4.84
C TRP A 100 3.71 15.56 -5.09
#